data_99422005fe81880832b8cbc5e2c707f2
#
_entry.id   99422005fe81880832b8cbc5e2c707f2
#
_cell.length_a   1.000
_cell.length_b   1.000
_cell.length_c   1.000
_cell.angle_alpha   90.00
_cell.angle_beta   90.00
_cell.angle_gamma   90.00
#
_symmetry.space_group_name_H-M   'P 1'
#
loop_
_entity.id
_entity.type
_entity.pdbx_description
1 polymer ?
#
loop_
_entity_poly.entity_id
_entity_poly.type
_entity_poly.pdbx_seq_one_letter_code
_entity_poly.pdbx_strand_id
1 'polypeptide(L)'
;MTYNILQGGRRGQPVLDVVRAAVPDVLLVNECPKTPLLWRRRSRRLAEGCGLRYVAGGRPAGSNLVAVAPGVGVVSVHAERLRQPFGAPRRGVVAAQLRVQGRLVGVVSCHLSLDADRRLVEVARVVELAARLRGPVVVAGDLNEGPDGPCWRLLERAGYVDHGSSQWRTFPAERPERRIDALLVRGDVEVLKHGDPGVDAALLAAASDHRPVLARIALV
;
A
#
# COMPACT_ATOMS: atom_id res chain seq x y z
N MET A 1 -5.93 3.71 -1.79
CA MET A 1 -6.18 2.47 -1.02
C MET A 1 -4.89 1.67 -0.89
N THR A 2 -4.60 1.11 0.29
CA THR A 2 -3.55 0.09 0.46
C THR A 2 -4.18 -1.24 0.89
N TYR A 3 -3.61 -2.37 0.44
CA TYR A 3 -4.15 -3.69 0.73
C TYR A 3 -3.06 -4.79 0.66
N ASN A 4 -2.83 -5.48 1.77
CA ASN A 4 -2.10 -6.74 1.77
C ASN A 4 -3.07 -7.86 1.33
N ILE A 5 -2.80 -8.48 0.19
CA ILE A 5 -3.73 -9.42 -0.48
C ILE A 5 -3.33 -10.89 -0.35
N LEU A 6 -2.42 -11.22 0.56
CA LEU A 6 -2.00 -12.62 0.79
C LEU A 6 -1.77 -13.39 -0.54
N GLN A 7 -0.89 -12.85 -1.41
CA GLN A 7 -0.54 -13.40 -2.73
C GLN A 7 -1.71 -13.60 -3.73
N GLY A 8 -2.79 -12.88 -3.55
CA GLY A 8 -4.00 -12.95 -4.38
C GLY A 8 -5.19 -13.54 -3.64
N GLY A 9 -5.07 -13.65 -2.32
CA GLY A 9 -6.12 -14.20 -1.47
C GLY A 9 -6.23 -15.72 -1.53
N ARG A 10 -7.05 -16.27 -0.66
CA ARG A 10 -7.31 -17.71 -0.59
C ARG A 10 -7.96 -18.26 -1.86
N ARG A 11 -8.70 -17.43 -2.61
CA ARG A 11 -9.45 -17.82 -3.83
C ARG A 11 -9.35 -16.82 -4.99
N GLY A 12 -8.58 -15.75 -4.88
CA GLY A 12 -8.36 -14.74 -5.92
C GLY A 12 -9.53 -13.79 -6.18
N GLN A 13 -10.71 -14.29 -6.48
CA GLN A 13 -11.89 -13.49 -6.84
C GLN A 13 -12.31 -12.48 -5.75
N PRO A 14 -12.43 -12.86 -4.45
CA PRO A 14 -12.84 -11.92 -3.40
C PRO A 14 -11.97 -10.67 -3.28
N VAL A 15 -10.65 -10.78 -3.53
CA VAL A 15 -9.74 -9.61 -3.54
C VAL A 15 -10.16 -8.62 -4.62
N LEU A 16 -10.50 -9.10 -5.83
CA LEU A 16 -10.95 -8.24 -6.93
C LEU A 16 -12.27 -7.55 -6.58
N ASP A 17 -13.18 -8.29 -5.94
CA ASP A 17 -14.50 -7.78 -5.57
C ASP A 17 -14.40 -6.69 -4.49
N VAL A 18 -13.52 -6.86 -3.49
CA VAL A 18 -13.20 -5.83 -2.48
C VAL A 18 -12.69 -4.56 -3.16
N VAL A 19 -11.72 -4.67 -4.07
CA VAL A 19 -11.14 -3.50 -4.72
C VAL A 19 -12.15 -2.81 -5.64
N ARG A 20 -12.95 -3.58 -6.38
CA ARG A 20 -14.01 -3.04 -7.24
C ARG A 20 -15.09 -2.31 -6.44
N ALA A 21 -15.49 -2.84 -5.30
CA ALA A 21 -16.46 -2.20 -4.41
C ALA A 21 -15.92 -0.89 -3.81
N ALA A 22 -14.63 -0.84 -3.48
CA ALA A 22 -13.97 0.34 -2.91
C ALA A 22 -13.65 1.43 -3.96
N VAL A 23 -13.58 1.10 -5.26
CA VAL A 23 -13.33 1.99 -6.41
C VAL A 23 -12.16 2.97 -6.19
N PRO A 24 -10.94 2.50 -5.88
CA PRO A 24 -9.83 3.40 -5.64
C PRO A 24 -9.23 3.96 -6.95
N ASP A 25 -8.86 5.25 -6.98
CA ASP A 25 -8.07 5.83 -8.08
C ASP A 25 -6.63 5.32 -8.08
N VAL A 26 -6.09 5.01 -6.89
CA VAL A 26 -4.74 4.48 -6.69
C VAL A 26 -4.80 3.31 -5.71
N LEU A 27 -4.26 2.16 -6.13
CA LEU A 27 -4.15 0.95 -5.34
C LEU A 27 -2.68 0.61 -5.08
N LEU A 28 -2.32 0.52 -3.81
CA LEU A 28 -1.02 0.10 -3.31
C LEU A 28 -1.18 -1.31 -2.73
N VAL A 29 -0.59 -2.30 -3.39
CA VAL A 29 -0.75 -3.71 -2.99
C VAL A 29 0.49 -4.21 -2.30
N ASN A 30 0.30 -4.91 -1.19
CA ASN A 30 1.32 -5.74 -0.58
C ASN A 30 1.00 -7.22 -0.84
N GLU A 31 2.02 -8.03 -0.89
CA GLU A 31 1.94 -9.46 -1.19
C GLU A 31 1.24 -9.80 -2.51
N CYS A 32 1.56 -9.08 -3.57
CA CYS A 32 1.11 -9.48 -4.91
C CYS A 32 1.73 -10.83 -5.33
N PRO A 33 1.14 -11.55 -6.32
CA PRO A 33 1.59 -12.87 -6.74
C PRO A 33 3.09 -12.94 -7.08
N LYS A 34 3.81 -13.89 -6.47
CA LYS A 34 5.29 -14.05 -6.54
C LYS A 34 5.75 -15.10 -7.56
N THR A 35 4.86 -15.69 -8.35
CA THR A 35 5.17 -16.82 -9.24
C THR A 35 6.37 -16.52 -10.14
N PRO A 36 7.45 -17.29 -10.09
CA PRO A 36 8.59 -17.13 -11.00
C PRO A 36 8.15 -17.05 -12.47
N LEU A 37 8.82 -16.22 -13.27
CA LEU A 37 8.56 -16.00 -14.69
C LEU A 37 7.19 -15.36 -15.03
N LEU A 38 6.11 -15.71 -14.28
CA LEU A 38 4.74 -15.24 -14.54
C LEU A 38 4.32 -14.04 -13.69
N TRP A 39 5.15 -13.57 -12.75
CA TRP A 39 4.79 -12.52 -11.80
C TRP A 39 4.30 -11.23 -12.51
N ARG A 40 4.95 -10.82 -13.60
CA ARG A 40 4.57 -9.61 -14.36
C ARG A 40 3.19 -9.75 -15.00
N ARG A 41 2.92 -10.89 -15.63
CA ARG A 41 1.61 -11.20 -16.23
C ARG A 41 0.51 -11.26 -15.15
N ARG A 42 0.81 -11.90 -14.01
CA ARG A 42 -0.14 -12.00 -12.89
C ARG A 42 -0.40 -10.65 -12.22
N SER A 43 0.64 -9.81 -12.04
CA SER A 43 0.49 -8.46 -11.50
C SER A 43 -0.38 -7.57 -12.42
N ARG A 44 -0.19 -7.66 -13.74
CA ARG A 44 -1.04 -6.94 -14.71
C ARG A 44 -2.48 -7.44 -14.66
N ARG A 45 -2.70 -8.75 -14.70
CA ARG A 45 -4.04 -9.35 -14.61
C ARG A 45 -4.76 -8.98 -13.31
N LEU A 46 -4.03 -8.92 -12.20
CA LEU A 46 -4.58 -8.45 -10.93
C LEU A 46 -5.09 -7.02 -11.06
N ALA A 47 -4.26 -6.10 -11.56
CA ALA A 47 -4.65 -4.72 -11.75
C ALA A 47 -5.85 -4.58 -12.72
N GLU A 48 -5.80 -5.22 -13.88
CA GLU A 48 -6.88 -5.26 -14.87
C GLU A 48 -8.17 -5.85 -14.29
N GLY A 49 -8.04 -6.94 -13.51
CA GLY A 49 -9.16 -7.54 -12.80
C GLY A 49 -9.81 -6.62 -11.77
N CYS A 50 -9.07 -5.65 -11.24
CA CYS A 50 -9.59 -4.58 -10.37
C CYS A 50 -10.14 -3.36 -11.15
N GLY A 51 -10.12 -3.36 -12.48
CA GLY A 51 -10.46 -2.19 -13.31
C GLY A 51 -9.36 -1.12 -13.34
N LEU A 52 -8.13 -1.47 -12.94
CA LEU A 52 -7.00 -0.57 -12.82
C LEU A 52 -5.89 -0.92 -13.81
N ARG A 53 -5.01 0.04 -14.06
CA ARG A 53 -3.80 -0.14 -14.88
C ARG A 53 -2.60 -0.37 -13.97
N TYR A 54 -1.85 -1.45 -14.24
CA TYR A 54 -0.57 -1.71 -13.58
C TYR A 54 0.44 -0.61 -13.88
N VAL A 55 1.11 -0.11 -12.84
CA VAL A 55 2.16 0.92 -12.94
C VAL A 55 3.54 0.30 -12.76
N ALA A 56 3.82 -0.23 -11.58
CA ALA A 56 5.13 -0.78 -11.24
C ALA A 56 5.04 -1.76 -10.08
N GLY A 57 6.14 -2.49 -9.82
CA GLY A 57 6.28 -3.38 -8.68
C GLY A 57 6.25 -4.85 -9.03
N GLY A 58 5.79 -5.66 -8.09
CA GLY A 58 5.84 -7.11 -8.16
C GLY A 58 7.12 -7.69 -7.56
N ARG A 59 7.66 -8.74 -8.15
CA ARG A 59 8.87 -9.42 -7.66
C ARG A 59 10.09 -8.50 -7.47
N PRO A 60 10.37 -7.50 -8.34
CA PRO A 60 11.46 -6.55 -8.15
C PRO A 60 11.31 -5.63 -6.93
N ALA A 61 10.08 -5.46 -6.43
CA ALA A 61 9.78 -4.61 -5.28
C ALA A 61 9.31 -5.41 -4.06
N GLY A 62 9.85 -6.62 -3.86
CA GLY A 62 9.48 -7.44 -2.70
C GLY A 62 8.00 -7.86 -2.65
N SER A 63 7.32 -7.86 -3.80
CA SER A 63 5.88 -8.12 -3.96
C SER A 63 4.96 -6.98 -3.57
N ASN A 64 5.47 -5.75 -3.57
CA ASN A 64 4.64 -4.55 -3.56
C ASN A 64 4.31 -4.15 -5.00
N LEU A 65 3.16 -3.53 -5.20
CA LEU A 65 2.67 -3.12 -6.51
C LEU A 65 1.89 -1.82 -6.40
N VAL A 66 1.97 -0.99 -7.44
CA VAL A 66 1.13 0.18 -7.64
C VAL A 66 0.30 -0.01 -8.90
N ALA A 67 -1.01 0.20 -8.78
CA ALA A 67 -1.96 0.26 -9.88
C ALA A 67 -2.82 1.52 -9.77
N VAL A 68 -3.29 2.03 -10.90
CA VAL A 68 -4.03 3.30 -10.95
C VAL A 68 -5.23 3.21 -11.87
N ALA A 69 -6.25 4.04 -11.64
CA ALA A 69 -7.37 4.22 -12.54
C ALA A 69 -6.90 4.77 -13.91
N PRO A 70 -7.65 4.52 -15.00
CA PRO A 70 -7.26 4.96 -16.35
C PRO A 70 -6.96 6.45 -16.48
N GLY A 71 -7.67 7.30 -15.73
CA GLY A 71 -7.50 8.76 -15.74
C GLY A 71 -6.27 9.29 -14.98
N VAL A 72 -5.54 8.43 -14.27
CA VAL A 72 -4.35 8.83 -13.50
C VAL A 72 -3.10 8.72 -14.38
N GLY A 73 -2.39 9.84 -14.55
CA GLY A 73 -1.11 9.89 -15.27
C GLY A 73 0.05 9.33 -14.43
N VAL A 74 1.01 8.70 -15.07
CA VAL A 74 2.26 8.22 -14.43
C VAL A 74 3.42 9.04 -14.95
N VAL A 75 4.14 9.72 -14.07
CA VAL A 75 5.27 10.60 -14.43
C VAL A 75 6.60 9.86 -14.30
N SER A 76 6.82 9.20 -13.17
CA SER A 76 8.01 8.39 -12.92
C SER A 76 7.73 7.28 -11.92
N VAL A 77 8.56 6.24 -11.94
CA VAL A 77 8.48 5.11 -11.02
C VAL A 77 9.86 4.67 -10.57
N HIS A 78 9.96 4.26 -9.33
CA HIS A 78 11.12 3.57 -8.76
C HIS A 78 10.62 2.33 -8.01
N ALA A 79 11.25 1.19 -8.25
CA ALA A 79 10.91 -0.06 -7.59
C ALA A 79 12.18 -0.79 -7.19
N GLU A 80 12.34 -1.07 -5.91
CA GLU A 80 13.53 -1.74 -5.39
C GLU A 80 13.20 -2.79 -4.33
N ARG A 81 14.09 -3.76 -4.17
CA ARG A 81 14.10 -4.68 -3.04
C ARG A 81 14.88 -4.10 -1.90
N LEU A 82 14.34 -4.21 -0.72
CA LEU A 82 15.06 -3.97 0.52
C LEU A 82 15.94 -5.18 0.85
N ARG A 83 17.11 -4.93 1.41
CA ARG A 83 18.06 -5.99 1.80
C ARG A 83 17.44 -6.90 2.85
N GLN A 84 17.48 -8.20 2.59
CA GLN A 84 17.01 -9.23 3.52
C GLN A 84 18.08 -10.30 3.70
N PRO A 85 18.18 -10.95 4.87
CA PRO A 85 19.01 -12.13 5.06
C PRO A 85 18.57 -13.26 4.13
N PHE A 86 19.45 -14.22 3.96
CA PHE A 86 19.13 -15.45 3.24
C PHE A 86 17.95 -16.17 3.91
N GLY A 87 16.99 -16.62 3.13
CA GLY A 87 15.79 -17.32 3.63
C GLY A 87 14.68 -16.42 4.17
N ALA A 88 14.93 -15.14 4.45
CA ALA A 88 13.90 -14.21 4.93
C ALA A 88 12.91 -13.84 3.83
N PRO A 89 11.65 -13.48 4.19
CA PRO A 89 10.66 -12.97 3.24
C PRO A 89 11.19 -11.75 2.50
N ARG A 90 10.96 -11.70 1.19
CA ARG A 90 11.37 -10.55 0.38
C ARG A 90 10.56 -9.33 0.74
N ARG A 91 11.25 -8.22 1.00
CA ARG A 91 10.67 -6.89 1.24
C ARG A 91 11.10 -5.94 0.14
N GLY A 92 10.40 -4.83 0.00
CA GLY A 92 10.70 -3.85 -1.03
C GLY A 92 9.78 -2.63 -0.98
N VAL A 93 10.00 -1.74 -1.93
CA VAL A 93 9.29 -0.45 -2.04
C VAL A 93 8.97 -0.20 -3.51
N VAL A 94 7.81 0.40 -3.76
CA VAL A 94 7.48 1.06 -5.03
C VAL A 94 7.16 2.50 -4.73
N ALA A 95 7.92 3.42 -5.30
CA ALA A 95 7.62 4.85 -5.30
C ALA A 95 7.19 5.28 -6.69
N ALA A 96 6.10 6.03 -6.80
CA ALA A 96 5.61 6.54 -8.06
C ALA A 96 5.23 8.01 -7.95
N GLN A 97 5.61 8.80 -8.93
CA GLN A 97 5.12 10.14 -9.14
C GLN A 97 3.94 10.07 -10.10
N LEU A 98 2.79 10.47 -9.63
CA LEU A 98 1.54 10.44 -10.39
C LEU A 98 1.09 11.85 -10.75
N ARG A 99 0.16 11.93 -11.72
CA ARG A 99 -0.57 13.14 -12.08
C ARG A 99 -2.07 12.86 -11.96
N VAL A 100 -2.69 13.49 -10.99
CA VAL A 100 -4.12 13.36 -10.68
C VAL A 100 -4.77 14.74 -10.89
N GLN A 101 -5.74 14.83 -11.80
CA GLN A 101 -6.41 16.12 -12.11
C GLN A 101 -5.41 17.26 -12.40
N GLY A 102 -4.34 16.97 -13.13
CA GLY A 102 -3.30 17.94 -13.47
C GLY A 102 -2.23 18.16 -12.40
N ARG A 103 -2.46 17.78 -11.13
CA ARG A 103 -1.55 17.98 -10.00
C ARG A 103 -0.61 16.79 -9.80
N LEU A 104 0.59 17.04 -9.29
CA LEU A 104 1.54 16.00 -8.92
C LEU A 104 1.21 15.43 -7.55
N VAL A 105 1.18 14.11 -7.45
CA VAL A 105 0.99 13.36 -6.21
C VAL A 105 2.03 12.24 -6.16
N GLY A 106 2.76 12.16 -5.06
CA GLY A 106 3.66 11.05 -4.79
C GLY A 106 2.95 9.91 -4.07
N VAL A 107 3.27 8.66 -4.41
CA VAL A 107 2.80 7.50 -3.66
C VAL A 107 3.95 6.52 -3.42
N VAL A 108 4.00 5.95 -2.22
CA VAL A 108 4.99 4.94 -1.84
C VAL A 108 4.27 3.74 -1.23
N SER A 109 4.41 2.59 -1.87
CA SER A 109 3.93 1.31 -1.35
C SER A 109 5.09 0.55 -0.71
N CYS A 110 4.95 0.16 0.56
CA CYS A 110 5.96 -0.61 1.28
C CYS A 110 5.35 -1.79 2.03
N HIS A 111 6.16 -2.81 2.28
CA HIS A 111 5.84 -3.91 3.19
C HIS A 111 7.10 -4.21 3.99
N LEU A 112 7.07 -3.88 5.29
CA LEU A 112 8.22 -3.93 6.17
C LEU A 112 8.39 -5.30 6.84
N SER A 113 9.57 -5.54 7.37
CA SER A 113 9.93 -6.80 8.03
C SER A 113 9.21 -6.99 9.37
N LEU A 114 9.10 -8.25 9.81
CA LEU A 114 8.63 -8.60 11.16
C LEU A 114 9.67 -8.26 12.24
N ASP A 115 10.93 -8.22 11.86
CA ASP A 115 12.06 -7.86 12.73
C ASP A 115 12.11 -6.34 12.94
N ALA A 116 12.12 -5.89 14.19
CA ALA A 116 11.99 -4.48 14.55
C ALA A 116 13.17 -3.62 14.08
N ASP A 117 14.40 -4.12 14.21
CA ASP A 117 15.60 -3.36 13.83
C ASP A 117 15.67 -3.17 12.32
N ARG A 118 15.29 -4.20 11.56
CA ARG A 118 15.19 -4.12 10.11
C ARG A 118 14.10 -3.15 9.67
N ARG A 119 12.93 -3.19 10.31
CA ARG A 119 11.84 -2.23 10.02
C ARG A 119 12.32 -0.79 10.09
N LEU A 120 13.12 -0.44 11.10
CA LEU A 120 13.67 0.91 11.23
C LEU A 120 14.56 1.31 10.06
N VAL A 121 15.44 0.41 9.61
CA VAL A 121 16.28 0.66 8.43
C VAL A 121 15.42 0.75 7.16
N GLU A 122 14.43 -0.11 7.03
CA GLU A 122 13.53 -0.17 5.89
C GLU A 122 12.65 1.07 5.79
N VAL A 123 12.05 1.53 6.91
CA VAL A 123 11.22 2.74 6.92
C VAL A 123 12.06 4.01 6.66
N ALA A 124 13.31 4.08 7.13
CA ALA A 124 14.22 5.16 6.78
C ALA A 124 14.42 5.23 5.25
N ARG A 125 14.60 4.09 4.59
CA ARG A 125 14.68 4.02 3.13
C ARG A 125 13.38 4.45 2.44
N VAL A 126 12.23 4.09 2.99
CA VAL A 126 10.92 4.56 2.51
C VAL A 126 10.85 6.09 2.56
N VAL A 127 11.27 6.72 3.66
CA VAL A 127 11.30 8.19 3.82
C VAL A 127 12.23 8.84 2.81
N GLU A 128 13.43 8.29 2.57
CA GLU A 128 14.36 8.79 1.56
C GLU A 128 13.76 8.78 0.14
N LEU A 129 13.09 7.70 -0.24
CA LEU A 129 12.44 7.60 -1.55
C LEU A 129 11.26 8.55 -1.67
N ALA A 130 10.47 8.65 -0.63
CA ALA A 130 9.33 9.55 -0.57
C ALA A 130 9.73 11.04 -0.63
N ALA A 131 10.90 11.40 -0.07
CA ALA A 131 11.44 12.76 -0.14
C ALA A 131 11.81 13.23 -1.56
N ARG A 132 11.98 12.31 -2.50
CA ARG A 132 12.27 12.61 -3.92
C ARG A 132 11.01 12.92 -4.74
N LEU A 133 9.83 12.67 -4.18
CA LEU A 133 8.55 12.91 -4.85
C LEU A 133 8.08 14.34 -4.60
N ARG A 134 7.34 14.88 -5.58
CA ARG A 134 6.83 16.26 -5.58
C ARG A 134 5.34 16.29 -5.27
N GLY A 135 4.89 17.42 -4.71
CA GLY A 135 3.50 17.61 -4.28
C GLY A 135 3.18 16.83 -3.00
N PRO A 136 1.93 16.64 -2.67
CA PRO A 136 1.53 15.76 -1.59
C PRO A 136 2.02 14.33 -1.81
N VAL A 137 2.44 13.66 -0.72
CA VAL A 137 2.97 12.30 -0.78
C VAL A 137 2.23 11.40 0.19
N VAL A 138 1.77 10.26 -0.32
CA VAL A 138 1.15 9.19 0.46
C VAL A 138 2.17 8.06 0.64
N VAL A 139 2.46 7.71 1.88
CA VAL A 139 3.18 6.48 2.25
C VAL A 139 2.17 5.49 2.80
N ALA A 140 2.08 4.31 2.20
CA ALA A 140 1.12 3.32 2.65
C ALA A 140 1.61 1.88 2.45
N GLY A 141 1.08 0.98 3.27
CA GLY A 141 1.39 -0.45 3.22
C GLY A 141 1.31 -1.12 4.57
N ASP A 142 1.75 -2.36 4.60
CA ASP A 142 1.87 -3.18 5.81
C ASP A 142 3.20 -2.84 6.51
N LEU A 143 3.10 -2.12 7.62
CA LEU A 143 4.27 -1.75 8.43
C LEU A 143 4.67 -2.84 9.42
N ASN A 144 3.84 -3.90 9.59
CA ASN A 144 4.05 -4.94 10.61
C ASN A 144 4.23 -4.39 12.03
N GLU A 145 3.73 -3.18 12.27
CA GLU A 145 3.86 -2.46 13.53
C GLU A 145 2.63 -1.57 13.75
N GLY A 146 2.20 -1.40 15.00
CA GLY A 146 1.09 -0.52 15.35
C GLY A 146 1.47 0.97 15.42
N PRO A 147 0.47 1.89 15.51
CA PRO A 147 0.69 3.34 15.47
C PRO A 147 1.67 3.90 16.52
N ASP A 148 1.80 3.25 17.66
CA ASP A 148 2.71 3.67 18.73
C ASP A 148 4.17 3.19 18.51
N GLY A 149 4.42 2.53 17.40
CA GLY A 149 5.72 1.92 17.10
C GLY A 149 6.76 2.90 16.56
N PRO A 150 8.06 2.53 16.63
CA PRO A 150 9.16 3.37 16.17
C PRO A 150 9.08 3.77 14.70
N CYS A 151 8.55 2.91 13.81
CA CYS A 151 8.41 3.20 12.39
C CYS A 151 7.37 4.29 12.12
N TRP A 152 6.25 4.26 12.85
CA TRP A 152 5.23 5.31 12.77
C TRP A 152 5.80 6.65 13.24
N ARG A 153 6.50 6.66 14.38
CA ARG A 153 7.16 7.88 14.88
C ARG A 153 8.21 8.43 13.92
N LEU A 154 8.91 7.57 13.17
CA LEU A 154 9.88 8.03 12.17
C LEU A 154 9.16 8.69 10.98
N LEU A 155 8.05 8.13 10.51
CA LEU A 155 7.22 8.73 9.47
C LEU A 155 6.64 10.08 9.94
N GLU A 156 6.12 10.15 11.16
CA GLU A 156 5.60 11.40 11.76
C GLU A 156 6.68 12.48 11.85
N ARG A 157 7.89 12.14 12.30
CA ARG A 157 9.04 13.07 12.31
C ARG A 157 9.42 13.54 10.91
N ALA A 158 9.17 12.75 9.88
CA ALA A 158 9.36 13.13 8.48
C ALA A 158 8.18 13.94 7.90
N GLY A 159 7.21 14.33 8.75
CA GLY A 159 6.07 15.17 8.41
C GLY A 159 4.87 14.42 7.83
N TYR A 160 4.85 13.09 7.93
CA TYR A 160 3.68 12.30 7.52
C TYR A 160 2.65 12.25 8.65
N VAL A 161 1.41 12.54 8.33
CA VAL A 161 0.28 12.54 9.27
C VAL A 161 -0.60 11.32 9.01
N ASP A 162 -0.90 10.60 10.08
CA ASP A 162 -1.91 9.56 10.08
C ASP A 162 -3.27 10.18 10.43
N HIS A 163 -4.21 10.14 9.51
CA HIS A 163 -5.58 10.61 9.70
C HIS A 163 -6.55 9.47 10.08
N GLY A 164 -6.01 8.28 10.33
CA GLY A 164 -6.81 7.09 10.59
C GLY A 164 -7.35 7.04 12.03
N SER A 165 -8.53 6.45 12.15
CA SER A 165 -9.11 6.09 13.45
C SER A 165 -8.41 4.87 14.04
N SER A 166 -8.13 4.88 15.35
CA SER A 166 -7.68 3.69 16.09
C SER A 166 -8.69 2.53 16.05
N GLN A 167 -9.94 2.83 15.72
CA GLN A 167 -11.00 1.83 15.61
C GLN A 167 -10.91 0.98 14.34
N TRP A 168 -10.27 1.47 13.25
CA TRP A 168 -10.08 0.70 12.03
C TRP A 168 -8.85 -0.20 12.15
N ARG A 169 -9.05 -1.38 12.76
CA ARG A 169 -8.02 -2.41 12.86
C ARG A 169 -7.98 -3.24 11.58
N THR A 170 -6.80 -3.67 11.17
CA THR A 170 -6.58 -4.28 9.86
C THR A 170 -6.22 -5.77 9.92
N PHE A 171 -5.76 -6.29 11.07
CA PHE A 171 -5.30 -7.67 11.20
C PHE A 171 -5.72 -8.33 12.53
N PRO A 172 -6.10 -9.61 12.51
CA PRO A 172 -6.48 -10.40 11.35
C PRO A 172 -7.86 -9.97 10.80
N ALA A 173 -8.12 -10.17 9.50
CA ALA A 173 -9.33 -9.63 8.85
C ALA A 173 -10.64 -10.14 9.43
N GLU A 174 -10.70 -11.42 9.85
CA GLU A 174 -11.89 -12.05 10.43
C GLU A 174 -12.25 -11.43 11.79
N ARG A 175 -11.27 -11.22 12.66
CA ARG A 175 -11.41 -10.62 13.98
C ARG A 175 -10.31 -9.57 14.19
N PRO A 176 -10.50 -8.33 13.74
CA PRO A 176 -9.44 -7.34 13.75
C PRO A 176 -9.05 -6.92 15.17
N GLU A 177 -7.80 -7.14 15.51
CA GLU A 177 -7.22 -6.84 16.82
C GLU A 177 -6.12 -5.77 16.73
N ARG A 178 -5.36 -5.75 15.61
CA ARG A 178 -4.22 -4.87 15.40
C ARG A 178 -4.42 -3.99 14.18
N ARG A 179 -3.87 -2.79 14.22
CA ARG A 179 -3.75 -1.87 13.09
C ARG A 179 -2.29 -1.83 12.66
N ILE A 180 -1.92 -2.63 11.67
CA ILE A 180 -0.55 -2.74 11.16
C ILE A 180 -0.39 -2.28 9.72
N ASP A 181 -1.50 -2.06 9.04
CA ASP A 181 -1.52 -1.43 7.72
C ASP A 181 -1.74 0.08 7.89
N ALA A 182 -0.89 0.86 7.24
CA ALA A 182 -0.83 2.31 7.35
C ALA A 182 -1.14 3.00 6.03
N LEU A 183 -1.69 4.20 6.13
CA LEU A 183 -1.75 5.19 5.07
C LEU A 183 -1.53 6.56 5.70
N LEU A 184 -0.34 7.12 5.51
CA LEU A 184 0.03 8.43 6.05
C LEU A 184 0.25 9.40 4.90
N VAL A 185 -0.06 10.67 5.13
CA VAL A 185 0.00 11.71 4.11
C VAL A 185 0.89 12.86 4.56
N ARG A 186 1.67 13.42 3.64
CA ARG A 186 2.45 14.65 3.83
C ARG A 186 2.11 15.64 2.73
N GLY A 187 1.98 16.91 3.08
CA GLY A 187 1.72 18.03 2.16
C GLY A 187 0.29 18.54 2.22
N ASP A 188 -0.02 19.53 1.39
CA ASP A 188 -1.29 20.26 1.42
C ASP A 188 -2.40 19.42 0.79
N VAL A 189 -3.18 18.78 1.64
CA VAL A 189 -4.36 17.98 1.28
C VAL A 189 -5.40 18.06 2.37
N GLU A 190 -6.65 17.89 1.98
CA GLU A 190 -7.75 17.64 2.91
C GLU A 190 -8.09 16.14 2.87
N VAL A 191 -8.04 15.46 4.02
CA VAL A 191 -8.42 14.06 4.13
C VAL A 191 -9.88 13.95 4.53
N LEU A 192 -10.73 13.62 3.57
CA LEU A 192 -12.20 13.57 3.72
C LEU A 192 -12.67 12.26 4.38
N LYS A 193 -11.94 11.16 4.17
CA LYS A 193 -12.21 9.85 4.78
C LYS A 193 -10.91 9.08 4.94
N HIS A 194 -10.80 8.31 6.02
CA HIS A 194 -9.66 7.42 6.24
C HIS A 194 -10.07 6.17 7.02
N GLY A 195 -9.64 5.00 6.58
CA GLY A 195 -9.83 3.71 7.23
C GLY A 195 -10.73 2.78 6.43
N ASP A 196 -11.98 2.65 6.83
CA ASP A 196 -12.96 1.71 6.27
C ASP A 196 -13.24 1.97 4.78
N PRO A 197 -13.03 0.97 3.90
CA PRO A 197 -13.38 1.07 2.48
C PRO A 197 -14.90 1.05 2.21
N GLY A 198 -15.74 0.74 3.20
CA GLY A 198 -17.18 0.59 3.04
C GLY A 198 -17.58 -0.73 2.37
N VAL A 199 -16.81 -1.79 2.60
CA VAL A 199 -17.02 -3.13 2.03
C VAL A 199 -17.48 -4.08 3.13
N ASP A 200 -18.36 -5.00 2.78
CA ASP A 200 -18.90 -6.01 3.70
C ASP A 200 -17.81 -6.80 4.45
N ALA A 201 -17.97 -7.00 5.75
CA ALA A 201 -16.98 -7.64 6.60
C ALA A 201 -16.72 -9.11 6.24
N ALA A 202 -17.74 -9.84 5.80
CA ALA A 202 -17.58 -11.24 5.38
C ALA A 202 -16.78 -11.32 4.07
N LEU A 203 -16.99 -10.37 3.14
CA LEU A 203 -16.19 -10.29 1.93
C LEU A 203 -14.73 -9.93 2.24
N LEU A 204 -14.48 -8.99 3.17
CA LEU A 204 -13.12 -8.67 3.61
C LEU A 204 -12.40 -9.90 4.20
N ALA A 205 -13.06 -10.64 5.07
CA ALA A 205 -12.51 -11.85 5.69
C ALA A 205 -12.26 -12.98 4.69
N ALA A 206 -13.11 -13.11 3.66
CA ALA A 206 -12.94 -14.10 2.60
C ALA A 206 -11.79 -13.76 1.63
N ALA A 207 -11.46 -12.46 1.51
CA ALA A 207 -10.50 -11.97 0.52
C ALA A 207 -9.05 -12.12 0.99
N SER A 208 -8.72 -11.71 2.22
CA SER A 208 -7.36 -11.72 2.75
C SER A 208 -7.39 -11.91 4.28
N ASP A 209 -6.23 -12.13 4.88
CA ASP A 209 -6.04 -12.06 6.33
C ASP A 209 -5.82 -10.62 6.83
N HIS A 210 -5.68 -9.64 5.93
CA HIS A 210 -5.68 -8.22 6.24
C HIS A 210 -6.95 -7.53 5.71
N ARG A 211 -7.36 -6.45 6.38
CA ARG A 211 -8.35 -5.49 5.87
C ARG A 211 -7.63 -4.33 5.17
N PRO A 212 -8.15 -3.82 4.05
CA PRO A 212 -7.55 -2.67 3.39
C PRO A 212 -7.75 -1.38 4.18
N VAL A 213 -6.92 -0.37 3.88
CA VAL A 213 -7.11 1.01 4.33
C VAL A 213 -7.38 1.88 3.11
N LEU A 214 -8.51 2.58 3.11
CA LEU A 214 -8.89 3.56 2.10
C LEU A 214 -8.77 4.97 2.66
N ALA A 215 -8.17 5.89 1.91
CA ALA A 215 -8.32 7.32 2.17
C ALA A 215 -8.93 8.01 0.95
N ARG A 216 -9.85 8.93 1.19
CA ARG A 216 -10.33 9.89 0.20
C ARG A 216 -9.69 11.23 0.49
N ILE A 217 -8.99 11.79 -0.50
CA ILE A 217 -8.15 12.96 -0.35
C ILE A 217 -8.56 13.99 -1.39
N ALA A 218 -8.83 15.23 -0.96
CA ALA A 218 -8.95 16.37 -1.84
C ALA A 218 -7.59 17.06 -1.96
N LEU A 219 -7.17 17.36 -3.18
CA LEU A 219 -5.92 18.09 -3.47
C LEU A 219 -6.23 19.60 -3.42
N VAL A 220 -5.64 20.28 -2.47
CA VAL A 220 -5.78 21.73 -2.28
C VAL A 220 -4.92 22.52 -3.25
#